data_dc8eb38fb1d757f026c042b15e8ec52c
#
_entry.id   dc8eb38fb1d757f026c042b15e8ec52c
#
_cell.length_a   1.000
_cell.length_b   1.000
_cell.length_c   1.000
_cell.angle_alpha   90.00
_cell.angle_beta   90.00
_cell.angle_gamma   90.00
#
_symmetry.space_group_name_H-M   'P 1'
#
loop_
_entity.id
_entity.type
_entity.pdbx_description
1 polymer ?
#
loop_
_entity_poly.entity_id
_entity_poly.type
_entity_poly.pdbx_seq_one_letter_code
_entity_poly.pdbx_strand_id
1 'polypeptide(L)'
;MDTIKRRYSDAELEEFRAIVLGRLETAKADYAETMKVLTNQDTNDVDDTSPTYKALEEGSSSQTKEELVHMAMRQQKFIQGLQAALLRIDNKTYGIDRITGELIPKERLRAVPHATLSVQSKQNYKDH
;
A
#
# COMPACT_ATOMS: atom_id res chain seq x y z
N MET A 1 -3.10 -37.77 8.92
CA MET A 1 -4.12 -36.81 9.11
C MET A 1 -3.87 -35.53 8.36
N ASP A 2 -4.76 -35.20 7.50
CA ASP A 2 -4.53 -34.06 6.66
C ASP A 2 -4.87 -32.79 7.35
N THR A 3 -3.86 -32.02 7.58
CA THR A 3 -4.07 -30.71 8.08
C THR A 3 -4.18 -29.76 6.91
N ILE A 4 -5.39 -29.52 6.49
CA ILE A 4 -5.59 -28.48 5.51
C ILE A 4 -5.26 -27.18 6.21
N LYS A 5 -4.23 -26.52 5.70
CA LYS A 5 -3.78 -25.28 6.29
C LYS A 5 -4.80 -24.18 5.97
N ARG A 6 -5.50 -23.71 6.99
CA ARG A 6 -6.55 -22.71 6.82
C ARG A 6 -6.11 -21.30 7.15
N ARG A 7 -4.93 -21.16 7.74
CA ARG A 7 -4.33 -19.87 8.03
C ARG A 7 -2.82 -20.03 8.08
N TYR A 8 -2.13 -18.93 7.97
CA TYR A 8 -0.69 -18.95 8.15
C TYR A 8 -0.34 -19.12 9.62
N SER A 9 0.78 -19.76 9.88
CA SER A 9 1.25 -19.99 11.25
C SER A 9 1.63 -18.67 11.90
N ASP A 10 1.73 -18.69 13.22
CA ASP A 10 2.14 -17.49 13.95
C ASP A 10 3.51 -17.00 13.49
N ALA A 11 4.43 -17.93 13.23
CA ALA A 11 5.77 -17.55 12.75
C ALA A 11 5.70 -16.90 11.36
N GLU A 12 4.87 -17.46 10.47
CA GLU A 12 4.69 -16.89 9.15
C GLU A 12 4.04 -15.51 9.22
N LEU A 13 3.07 -15.36 10.11
CA LEU A 13 2.42 -14.08 10.29
C LEU A 13 3.39 -13.01 10.79
N GLU A 14 4.34 -13.39 11.64
CA GLU A 14 5.34 -12.42 12.11
C GLU A 14 6.30 -12.01 10.98
N GLU A 15 6.62 -12.91 10.08
CA GLU A 15 7.39 -12.55 8.89
C GLU A 15 6.65 -11.53 8.06
N PHE A 16 5.36 -11.75 7.83
CA PHE A 16 4.55 -10.82 7.06
C PHE A 16 4.35 -9.51 7.79
N ARG A 17 4.26 -9.54 9.11
CA ARG A 17 4.16 -8.32 9.91
C ARG A 17 5.36 -7.41 9.64
N ALA A 18 6.55 -7.98 9.61
CA ALA A 18 7.77 -7.20 9.36
C ALA A 18 7.72 -6.57 7.95
N ILE A 19 7.26 -7.34 6.97
CA ILE A 19 7.15 -6.83 5.60
C ILE A 19 6.13 -5.69 5.52
N VAL A 20 4.97 -5.89 6.13
CA VAL A 20 3.91 -4.88 6.10
C VAL A 20 4.36 -3.61 6.81
N LEU A 21 5.00 -3.74 7.97
CA LEU A 21 5.49 -2.58 8.71
C LEU A 21 6.52 -1.79 7.91
N GLY A 22 7.43 -2.49 7.24
CA GLY A 22 8.42 -1.82 6.40
C GLY A 22 7.80 -1.07 5.24
N ARG A 23 6.83 -1.69 4.58
CA ARG A 23 6.13 -1.04 3.47
C ARG A 23 5.29 0.14 3.95
N LEU A 24 4.69 0.00 5.13
CA LEU A 24 3.87 1.06 5.70
C LEU A 24 4.73 2.29 6.03
N GLU A 25 5.89 2.08 6.60
CA GLU A 25 6.79 3.17 6.92
C GLU A 25 7.20 3.94 5.67
N THR A 26 7.58 3.21 4.61
CA THR A 26 7.94 3.83 3.34
C THR A 26 6.74 4.57 2.73
N ALA A 27 5.57 3.95 2.76
CA ALA A 27 4.36 4.56 2.20
C ALA A 27 4.00 5.86 2.92
N LYS A 28 4.14 5.88 4.24
CA LYS A 28 3.86 7.10 5.00
C LYS A 28 4.83 8.21 4.66
N ALA A 29 6.11 7.87 4.47
CA ALA A 29 7.10 8.86 4.08
C ALA A 29 6.80 9.42 2.69
N ASP A 30 6.44 8.56 1.76
CA ASP A 30 6.09 8.99 0.40
C ASP A 30 4.86 9.91 0.41
N TYR A 31 3.86 9.56 1.21
CA TYR A 31 2.66 10.35 1.33
C TYR A 31 2.96 11.73 1.92
N ALA A 32 3.80 11.77 2.96
CA ALA A 32 4.19 13.03 3.59
C ALA A 32 4.89 13.94 2.58
N GLU A 33 5.72 13.37 1.73
CA GLU A 33 6.42 14.14 0.71
C GLU A 33 5.45 14.70 -0.32
N THR A 34 4.48 13.89 -0.76
CA THR A 34 3.46 14.35 -1.70
C THR A 34 2.65 15.49 -1.10
N MET A 35 2.25 15.36 0.15
CA MET A 35 1.48 16.40 0.83
C MET A 35 2.28 17.68 1.00
N LYS A 36 3.57 17.55 1.21
CA LYS A 36 4.45 18.70 1.32
C LYS A 36 4.47 19.50 0.02
N VAL A 37 4.57 18.79 -1.11
CA VAL A 37 4.53 19.44 -2.42
C VAL A 37 3.19 20.14 -2.65
N LEU A 38 2.09 19.46 -2.31
CA LEU A 38 0.75 20.04 -2.46
C LEU A 38 0.57 21.30 -1.61
N THR A 39 1.03 21.25 -0.37
CA THR A 39 0.91 22.38 0.54
C THR A 39 1.70 23.58 0.01
N ASN A 40 2.90 23.33 -0.49
CA ASN A 40 3.72 24.40 -1.04
C ASN A 40 3.07 25.05 -2.25
N GLN A 41 2.39 24.28 -3.07
CA GLN A 41 1.68 24.81 -4.23
C GLN A 41 0.50 25.68 -3.82
N ASP A 42 -0.19 25.29 -2.75
CA ASP A 42 -1.39 25.98 -2.29
C ASP A 42 -1.10 27.31 -1.64
N THR A 43 0.06 27.44 -1.01
CA THR A 43 0.34 28.63 -0.20
C THR A 43 0.96 29.78 -1.00
N ASN A 44 1.38 29.52 -2.22
CA ASN A 44 2.13 30.51 -3.02
C ASN A 44 3.38 30.99 -2.32
N ASP A 45 3.72 30.37 -1.23
CA ASP A 45 4.84 30.74 -0.39
C ASP A 45 5.96 29.74 -0.64
N VAL A 46 6.16 29.44 -1.89
CA VAL A 46 7.09 28.40 -2.29
C VAL A 46 8.52 28.93 -2.25
N ASP A 47 9.35 28.25 -1.50
CA ASP A 47 10.76 28.56 -1.46
C ASP A 47 11.39 28.04 -2.73
N ASP A 48 11.85 28.94 -3.59
CA ASP A 48 12.46 28.59 -4.87
C ASP A 48 13.69 27.70 -4.71
N THR A 49 14.30 27.71 -3.53
CA THR A 49 15.48 26.90 -3.29
C THR A 49 15.15 25.51 -2.81
N SER A 50 13.87 25.23 -2.59
CA SER A 50 13.45 23.91 -2.12
C SER A 50 13.73 22.85 -3.19
N PRO A 51 14.37 21.74 -2.83
CA PRO A 51 14.59 20.65 -3.79
C PRO A 51 13.28 20.11 -4.36
N THR A 52 12.22 20.10 -3.54
CA THR A 52 10.90 19.64 -3.98
C THR A 52 10.34 20.57 -5.04
N TYR A 53 10.48 21.86 -4.82
CA TYR A 53 10.02 22.85 -5.80
C TYR A 53 10.78 22.71 -7.12
N LYS A 54 12.09 22.54 -7.04
CA LYS A 54 12.90 22.37 -8.24
C LYS A 54 12.52 21.11 -9.00
N ALA A 55 12.26 20.03 -8.28
CA ALA A 55 11.83 18.78 -8.92
C ALA A 55 10.52 18.99 -9.67
N LEU A 56 9.61 19.78 -9.11
CA LEU A 56 8.35 20.10 -9.76
C LEU A 56 8.58 20.88 -11.04
N GLU A 57 9.42 21.90 -11.00
CA GLU A 57 9.65 22.74 -12.16
C GLU A 57 10.46 22.04 -13.25
N GLU A 58 11.45 21.27 -12.88
CA GLU A 58 12.40 20.72 -13.84
C GLU A 58 12.11 19.29 -14.25
N GLY A 59 11.78 18.44 -13.29
CA GLY A 59 11.61 17.01 -13.56
C GLY A 59 10.17 16.58 -13.67
N SER A 60 9.32 17.19 -12.88
CA SER A 60 7.91 16.81 -12.80
C SER A 60 7.02 17.97 -13.21
N SER A 61 7.53 18.81 -14.08
CA SER A 61 6.83 20.01 -14.49
C SER A 61 5.46 19.71 -15.10
N SER A 62 5.26 18.52 -15.61
CA SER A 62 3.98 18.13 -16.18
C SER A 62 2.97 17.70 -15.12
N GLN A 63 3.41 17.52 -13.89
CA GLN A 63 2.48 17.13 -12.84
C GLN A 63 1.67 18.30 -12.35
N THR A 64 0.38 18.23 -12.61
CA THR A 64 -0.53 19.26 -12.15
C THR A 64 -0.92 18.99 -10.69
N LYS A 65 -1.55 20.00 -10.08
CA LYS A 65 -2.08 19.84 -8.74
C LYS A 65 -3.09 18.69 -8.68
N GLU A 66 -3.90 18.55 -9.72
CA GLU A 66 -4.86 17.46 -9.81
C GLU A 66 -4.19 16.09 -9.78
N GLU A 67 -3.10 15.94 -10.55
CA GLU A 67 -2.37 14.68 -10.57
C GLU A 67 -1.77 14.35 -9.21
N LEU A 68 -1.26 15.37 -8.53
CA LEU A 68 -0.70 15.20 -7.18
C LEU A 68 -1.78 14.81 -6.18
N VAL A 69 -2.97 15.40 -6.30
CA VAL A 69 -4.09 15.04 -5.43
C VAL A 69 -4.47 13.57 -5.64
N HIS A 70 -4.55 13.15 -6.90
CA HIS A 70 -4.86 11.74 -7.19
C HIS A 70 -3.79 10.82 -6.66
N MET A 71 -2.53 11.21 -6.77
CA MET A 71 -1.43 10.42 -6.22
C MET A 71 -1.56 10.30 -4.71
N ALA A 72 -1.85 11.41 -4.03
CA ALA A 72 -2.02 11.41 -2.57
C ALA A 72 -3.16 10.49 -2.16
N MET A 73 -4.26 10.51 -2.91
CA MET A 73 -5.39 9.65 -2.61
C MET A 73 -5.04 8.17 -2.76
N ARG A 74 -4.29 7.81 -3.80
CA ARG A 74 -3.85 6.43 -3.98
C ARG A 74 -2.90 6.01 -2.87
N GLN A 75 -1.99 6.89 -2.48
CA GLN A 75 -1.05 6.62 -1.39
C GLN A 75 -1.79 6.42 -0.08
N GLN A 76 -2.78 7.24 0.20
CA GLN A 76 -3.58 7.13 1.41
C GLN A 76 -4.34 5.80 1.44
N LYS A 77 -4.89 5.40 0.32
CA LYS A 77 -5.60 4.14 0.20
C LYS A 77 -4.66 2.96 0.43
N PHE A 78 -3.46 3.05 -0.10
CA PHE A 78 -2.44 2.02 0.10
C PHE A 78 -2.06 1.90 1.58
N ILE A 79 -1.86 3.05 2.24
CA ILE A 79 -1.56 3.08 3.67
C ILE A 79 -2.69 2.41 4.46
N GLN A 80 -3.94 2.74 4.15
CA GLN A 80 -5.09 2.14 4.80
C GLN A 80 -5.11 0.63 4.59
N GLY A 81 -4.78 0.18 3.39
CA GLY A 81 -4.71 -1.24 3.09
C GLY A 81 -3.65 -1.96 3.91
N LEU A 82 -2.49 -1.33 4.08
CA LEU A 82 -1.41 -1.91 4.90
C LEU A 82 -1.81 -1.94 6.38
N GLN A 83 -2.47 -0.89 6.86
CA GLN A 83 -2.96 -0.86 8.25
C GLN A 83 -4.00 -1.95 8.49
N ALA A 84 -4.88 -2.15 7.53
CA ALA A 84 -5.86 -3.23 7.62
C ALA A 84 -5.18 -4.59 7.60
N ALA A 85 -4.09 -4.72 6.85
CA ALA A 85 -3.32 -5.97 6.83
C ALA A 85 -2.75 -6.28 8.22
N LEU A 86 -2.26 -5.27 8.92
CA LEU A 86 -1.75 -5.47 10.29
C LEU A 86 -2.85 -5.98 11.22
N LEU A 87 -4.06 -5.43 11.09
CA LEU A 87 -5.19 -5.90 11.89
C LEU A 87 -5.51 -7.37 11.59
N ARG A 88 -5.45 -7.75 10.31
CA ARG A 88 -5.69 -9.15 9.96
C ARG A 88 -4.61 -10.07 10.50
N ILE A 89 -3.37 -9.60 10.54
CA ILE A 89 -2.29 -10.37 11.16
C ILE A 89 -2.59 -10.60 12.64
N ASP A 90 -3.02 -9.55 13.33
CA ASP A 90 -3.37 -9.65 14.75
C ASP A 90 -4.54 -10.60 14.97
N ASN A 91 -5.49 -10.61 14.06
CA ASN A 91 -6.67 -11.47 14.13
C ASN A 91 -6.43 -12.86 13.54
N LYS A 92 -5.23 -13.08 13.00
CA LYS A 92 -4.83 -14.35 12.38
C LYS A 92 -5.65 -14.72 11.16
N THR A 93 -6.14 -13.70 10.46
CA THR A 93 -6.90 -13.87 9.21
C THR A 93 -6.12 -13.36 8.00
N TYR A 94 -4.91 -12.91 8.22
CA TYR A 94 -4.08 -12.38 7.13
C TYR A 94 -3.76 -13.47 6.10
N GLY A 95 -3.76 -13.09 4.83
CA GLY A 95 -3.37 -13.97 3.75
C GLY A 95 -4.43 -14.96 3.33
N ILE A 96 -5.66 -14.77 3.78
CA ILE A 96 -6.78 -15.61 3.38
C ILE A 96 -7.59 -14.90 2.32
N ASP A 97 -7.79 -15.57 1.18
CA ASP A 97 -8.57 -15.03 0.07
C ASP A 97 -10.01 -14.84 0.54
N ARG A 98 -10.52 -13.62 0.48
CA ARG A 98 -11.87 -13.31 0.99
C ARG A 98 -13.00 -13.92 0.17
N ILE A 99 -12.69 -14.41 -1.02
CA ILE A 99 -13.71 -15.05 -1.86
C ILE A 99 -13.70 -16.55 -1.68
N THR A 100 -12.53 -17.18 -1.73
CA THR A 100 -12.41 -18.63 -1.68
C THR A 100 -12.16 -19.19 -0.29
N GLY A 101 -11.66 -18.39 0.61
CA GLY A 101 -11.26 -18.85 1.94
C GLY A 101 -9.95 -19.61 1.93
N GLU A 102 -9.30 -19.72 0.80
CA GLU A 102 -8.02 -20.40 0.68
C GLU A 102 -6.88 -19.43 0.93
N LEU A 103 -5.72 -19.97 1.23
CA LEU A 103 -4.56 -19.11 1.48
C LEU A 103 -4.07 -18.49 0.18
N ILE A 104 -3.77 -17.20 0.24
CA ILE A 104 -3.11 -16.50 -0.85
C ILE A 104 -1.64 -16.92 -0.83
N PRO A 105 -1.04 -17.27 -1.98
CA PRO A 105 0.36 -17.68 -2.01
C PRO A 105 1.30 -16.63 -1.43
N LYS A 106 2.32 -17.09 -0.74
CA LYS A 106 3.30 -16.21 -0.11
C LYS A 106 3.95 -15.25 -1.11
N GLU A 107 4.20 -15.71 -2.32
CA GLU A 107 4.79 -14.87 -3.36
C GLU A 107 3.93 -13.67 -3.66
N ARG A 108 2.62 -13.89 -3.74
CA ARG A 108 1.66 -12.82 -3.96
C ARG A 108 1.68 -11.83 -2.79
N LEU A 109 1.73 -12.34 -1.56
CA LEU A 109 1.73 -11.50 -0.37
C LEU A 109 3.02 -10.71 -0.22
N ARG A 110 4.15 -11.26 -0.67
CA ARG A 110 5.40 -10.52 -0.66
C ARG A 110 5.39 -9.38 -1.66
N ALA A 111 4.76 -9.60 -2.80
CA ALA A 111 4.63 -8.57 -3.84
C ALA A 111 3.56 -7.54 -3.48
N VAL A 112 2.43 -8.02 -2.94
CA VAL A 112 1.29 -7.16 -2.59
C VAL A 112 0.86 -7.49 -1.16
N PRO A 113 1.55 -6.94 -0.16
CA PRO A 113 1.30 -7.33 1.24
C PRO A 113 -0.11 -7.07 1.75
N HIS A 114 -0.82 -6.15 1.14
CA HIS A 114 -2.20 -5.84 1.54
C HIS A 114 -3.24 -6.58 0.72
N ALA A 115 -2.83 -7.57 -0.07
CA ALA A 115 -3.76 -8.32 -0.92
C ALA A 115 -4.78 -9.09 -0.08
N THR A 116 -6.02 -9.07 -0.54
CA THR A 116 -7.11 -9.85 0.06
C THR A 116 -7.65 -10.88 -0.94
N LEU A 117 -7.07 -10.92 -2.13
CA LEU A 117 -7.46 -11.83 -3.19
C LEU A 117 -6.21 -12.43 -3.80
N SER A 118 -6.29 -13.72 -4.15
CA SER A 118 -5.27 -14.34 -4.99
C SER A 118 -5.35 -13.74 -6.39
N VAL A 119 -4.34 -13.99 -7.20
CA VAL A 119 -4.36 -13.52 -8.59
C VAL A 119 -5.58 -14.09 -9.31
N GLN A 120 -5.85 -15.38 -9.09
CA GLN A 120 -6.98 -16.05 -9.72
C GLN A 120 -8.30 -15.39 -9.33
N SER A 121 -8.51 -15.16 -8.04
CA SER A 121 -9.75 -14.54 -7.56
C SER A 121 -9.91 -13.12 -8.06
N LYS A 122 -8.83 -12.37 -8.09
CA LYS A 122 -8.86 -10.99 -8.59
C LYS A 122 -9.26 -10.95 -10.05
N GLN A 123 -8.72 -11.86 -10.83
CA GLN A 123 -9.04 -11.94 -12.25
C GLN A 123 -10.50 -12.31 -12.47
N ASN A 124 -10.97 -13.32 -11.73
CA ASN A 124 -12.38 -13.73 -11.81
C ASN A 124 -13.31 -12.60 -11.38
N TYR A 125 -12.95 -11.86 -10.37
CA TYR A 125 -13.75 -10.73 -9.90
C TYR A 125 -13.87 -9.64 -10.97
N LYS A 126 -12.79 -9.39 -11.69
CA LYS A 126 -12.79 -8.37 -12.75
C LYS A 126 -13.65 -8.78 -13.94
N ASP A 127 -13.76 -10.09 -14.19
CA ASP A 127 -14.49 -10.60 -15.34
C ASP A 127 -16.00 -10.57 -15.11
N HIS A 128 -16.42 -10.25 -13.92
CA HIS A 128 -17.83 -10.07 -13.59
C HIS A 128 -18.13 -8.59 -13.55
#